data_f1d4f56cd9b4bdd0debf9bba5d1c7f26
#
_entry.id   f1d4f56cd9b4bdd0debf9bba5d1c7f26
#
_cell.length_a   1.000
_cell.length_b   1.000
_cell.length_c   1.000
_cell.angle_alpha   90.00
_cell.angle_beta   90.00
_cell.angle_gamma   90.00
#
_symmetry.space_group_name_H-M   'P 1'
#
loop_
_entity.id
_entity.type
_entity.pdbx_description
1 polymer ?
#
loop_
_entity_poly.entity_id
_entity_poly.type
_entity_poly.pdbx_seq_one_letter_code
_entity_poly.pdbx_strand_id
1 'polypeptide(L)'
;MSDDEHETGAYMAFLEANASNVDRPRDIYRGLNMIPLFLFGHHAKAIQVGTQLLETSHRLWSVRVSYIVYFYLSISLLTLHNDYPAQGYLDGKMDTIMEYKAEIDFARSCCDANYGMWALLLEALICEVRNDHSAATQTFEEAIDHCQIHGWPLEEALALEMQGEFLVRRGAKRAARAIMQDAIAAWRSISADGKATMLTEKHEWLLKTATSARTVDIGCQTVDSLLEITRDVVQEEVAIPSHIEEEERRQRWVEQNGVVGNESSMDISSVGLGKFVILSFSFQMS
;
A
#
# COMPACT_ATOMS: atom_id res chain seq x y z
N MET A 1 -29.49 -0.83 11.70
CA MET A 1 -29.21 -2.19 11.19
C MET A 1 -28.05 -2.67 11.99
N SER A 2 -28.20 -3.72 12.79
CA SER A 2 -27.06 -4.30 13.50
C SER A 2 -26.25 -5.00 12.43
N ASP A 3 -25.03 -4.54 12.19
CA ASP A 3 -24.08 -5.31 11.43
C ASP A 3 -23.85 -6.59 12.22
N ASP A 4 -24.09 -7.72 11.56
CA ASP A 4 -23.75 -9.02 12.15
C ASP A 4 -22.22 -9.02 12.29
N GLU A 5 -21.76 -8.68 13.50
CA GLU A 5 -20.35 -8.74 13.81
C GLU A 5 -19.84 -10.14 13.52
N HIS A 6 -18.85 -10.23 12.67
CA HIS A 6 -18.21 -11.50 12.35
C HIS A 6 -17.59 -12.07 13.62
N GLU A 7 -18.27 -13.03 14.24
CA GLU A 7 -17.77 -13.73 15.42
C GLU A 7 -16.92 -14.94 14.99
N THR A 8 -15.62 -14.87 15.26
CA THR A 8 -14.68 -15.95 14.94
C THR A 8 -15.11 -17.30 15.54
N GLY A 9 -15.66 -17.30 16.76
CA GLY A 9 -16.14 -18.51 17.43
C GLY A 9 -17.32 -19.15 16.71
N ALA A 10 -18.31 -18.34 16.31
CA ALA A 10 -19.46 -18.81 15.56
C ALA A 10 -19.07 -19.35 14.18
N TYR A 11 -18.16 -18.67 13.49
CA TYR A 11 -17.66 -19.15 12.20
C TYR A 11 -16.89 -20.47 12.32
N MET A 12 -16.04 -20.61 13.34
CA MET A 12 -15.32 -21.86 13.58
C MET A 12 -16.26 -23.01 13.93
N ALA A 13 -17.27 -22.77 14.77
CA ALA A 13 -18.31 -23.76 15.07
C ALA A 13 -19.12 -24.16 13.82
N PHE A 14 -19.43 -23.19 12.95
CA PHE A 14 -20.06 -23.47 11.65
C PHE A 14 -19.19 -24.38 10.77
N LEU A 15 -17.89 -24.10 10.67
CA LEU A 15 -16.96 -24.95 9.91
C LEU A 15 -16.91 -26.38 10.46
N GLU A 16 -16.82 -26.53 11.78
CA GLU A 16 -16.77 -27.82 12.47
C GLU A 16 -18.05 -28.64 12.23
N ALA A 17 -19.19 -27.96 12.17
CA ALA A 17 -20.47 -28.63 11.95
C ALA A 17 -20.73 -29.02 10.48
N ASN A 18 -20.16 -28.32 9.51
CA ASN A 18 -20.55 -28.43 8.10
C ASN A 18 -19.43 -28.89 7.16
N ALA A 19 -18.17 -28.86 7.57
CA ALA A 19 -17.06 -29.27 6.70
C ALA A 19 -16.66 -30.73 6.97
N SER A 20 -16.52 -31.52 5.92
CA SER A 20 -16.00 -32.90 5.99
C SER A 20 -14.51 -32.94 6.37
N ASN A 21 -13.78 -31.89 6.06
CA ASN A 21 -12.40 -31.64 6.50
C ASN A 21 -12.27 -30.16 6.86
N VAL A 22 -12.23 -29.89 8.13
CA VAL A 22 -12.19 -28.53 8.72
C VAL A 22 -10.80 -27.91 8.69
N ASP A 23 -9.76 -28.72 8.59
CA ASP A 23 -8.38 -28.24 8.78
C ASP A 23 -7.95 -27.20 7.75
N ARG A 24 -8.15 -27.46 6.45
CA ARG A 24 -7.74 -26.54 5.40
C ARG A 24 -8.54 -25.23 5.40
N PRO A 25 -9.89 -25.23 5.46
CA PRO A 25 -10.67 -23.99 5.59
C PRO A 25 -10.28 -23.16 6.81
N ARG A 26 -10.05 -23.81 7.95
CA ARG A 26 -9.60 -23.15 9.18
C ARG A 26 -8.23 -22.49 9.01
N ASP A 27 -7.28 -23.18 8.41
CA ASP A 27 -5.93 -22.66 8.18
C ASP A 27 -5.94 -21.51 7.16
N ILE A 28 -6.77 -21.58 6.10
CA ILE A 28 -7.01 -20.46 5.18
C ILE A 28 -7.57 -19.25 5.92
N TYR A 29 -8.60 -19.44 6.73
CA TYR A 29 -9.19 -18.36 7.53
C TYR A 29 -8.17 -17.71 8.48
N ARG A 30 -7.38 -18.51 9.19
CA ARG A 30 -6.32 -18.02 10.07
C ARG A 30 -5.25 -17.24 9.31
N GLY A 31 -4.85 -17.72 8.12
CA GLY A 31 -3.90 -17.04 7.26
C GLY A 31 -4.41 -15.68 6.80
N LEU A 32 -5.66 -15.58 6.37
CA LEU A 32 -6.29 -14.31 6.00
C LEU A 32 -6.43 -13.36 7.19
N ASN A 33 -6.68 -13.90 8.38
CA ASN A 33 -6.79 -13.10 9.61
C ASN A 33 -5.45 -12.48 10.07
N MET A 34 -4.32 -12.88 9.50
CA MET A 34 -3.05 -12.20 9.73
C MET A 34 -3.04 -10.77 9.20
N ILE A 35 -3.82 -10.48 8.13
CA ILE A 35 -3.93 -9.14 7.56
C ILE A 35 -4.47 -8.15 8.60
N PRO A 36 -5.68 -8.28 9.13
CA PRO A 36 -6.18 -7.35 10.14
C PRO A 36 -5.34 -7.37 11.42
N LEU A 37 -4.80 -8.50 11.85
CA LEU A 37 -3.91 -8.54 13.00
C LEU A 37 -2.69 -7.64 12.82
N PHE A 38 -2.08 -7.65 11.65
CA PHE A 38 -0.97 -6.76 11.34
C PHE A 38 -1.43 -5.30 11.25
N LEU A 39 -2.48 -5.01 10.48
CA LEU A 39 -2.95 -3.65 10.22
C LEU A 39 -3.36 -2.91 11.49
N PHE A 40 -3.88 -3.62 12.49
CA PHE A 40 -4.27 -3.04 13.79
C PHE A 40 -3.20 -3.19 14.89
N GLY A 41 -1.95 -3.48 14.51
CA GLY A 41 -0.80 -3.47 15.43
C GLY A 41 -0.68 -4.70 16.34
N HIS A 42 -1.47 -5.76 16.11
CA HIS A 42 -1.39 -7.00 16.88
C HIS A 42 -0.27 -7.93 16.37
N HIS A 43 0.94 -7.37 16.15
CA HIS A 43 2.06 -8.07 15.51
C HIS A 43 2.47 -9.35 16.24
N ALA A 44 2.50 -9.34 17.58
CA ALA A 44 2.83 -10.54 18.36
C ALA A 44 1.85 -11.68 18.11
N LYS A 45 0.54 -11.36 17.98
CA LYS A 45 -0.49 -12.35 17.67
C LYS A 45 -0.40 -12.83 16.22
N ALA A 46 -0.08 -11.93 15.28
CA ALA A 46 0.17 -12.30 13.89
C ALA A 46 1.35 -13.28 13.78
N ILE A 47 2.45 -13.03 14.51
CA ILE A 47 3.60 -13.95 14.59
C ILE A 47 3.20 -15.31 15.15
N GLN A 48 2.45 -15.34 16.24
CA GLN A 48 1.97 -16.59 16.82
C GLN A 48 1.15 -17.40 15.84
N VAL A 49 0.17 -16.76 15.18
CA VAL A 49 -0.69 -17.42 14.18
C VAL A 49 0.13 -17.89 12.97
N GLY A 50 1.02 -17.05 12.45
CA GLY A 50 1.87 -17.40 11.30
C GLY A 50 2.78 -18.58 11.60
N THR A 51 3.43 -18.59 12.76
CA THR A 51 4.31 -19.70 13.18
C THR A 51 3.53 -21.01 13.28
N GLN A 52 2.33 -21.01 13.85
CA GLN A 52 1.48 -22.21 13.90
C GLN A 52 1.04 -22.69 12.52
N LEU A 53 0.75 -21.77 11.60
CA LEU A 53 0.36 -22.11 10.23
C LEU A 53 1.49 -22.73 9.42
N LEU A 54 2.75 -22.38 9.71
CA LEU A 54 3.89 -22.99 9.05
C LEU A 54 4.05 -24.48 9.36
N GLU A 55 3.67 -24.92 10.55
CA GLU A 55 3.67 -26.33 10.94
C GLU A 55 2.69 -27.15 10.07
N THR A 56 1.66 -26.49 9.55
CA THR A 56 0.62 -27.10 8.71
C THR A 56 0.62 -26.55 7.28
N SER A 57 1.72 -25.95 6.84
CA SER A 57 1.87 -25.26 5.54
C SER A 57 1.48 -26.14 4.34
N HIS A 58 1.71 -27.46 4.43
CA HIS A 58 1.29 -28.42 3.40
C HIS A 58 -0.22 -28.39 3.11
N ARG A 59 -1.06 -27.88 4.03
CA ARG A 59 -2.51 -27.70 3.82
C ARG A 59 -2.85 -26.46 3.01
N LEU A 60 -1.91 -25.52 2.92
CA LEU A 60 -2.06 -24.25 2.20
C LEU A 60 -1.44 -24.30 0.80
N TRP A 61 -0.93 -25.46 0.36
CA TRP A 61 -0.31 -25.60 -0.95
C TRP A 61 -1.26 -25.13 -2.07
N SER A 62 -0.68 -24.58 -3.12
CA SER A 62 -1.37 -24.05 -4.31
C SER A 62 -2.40 -22.94 -4.06
N VAL A 63 -2.38 -22.26 -2.91
CA VAL A 63 -3.21 -21.09 -2.65
C VAL A 63 -2.35 -19.88 -2.27
N ARG A 64 -2.79 -18.70 -2.70
CA ARG A 64 -2.11 -17.42 -2.41
C ARG A 64 -1.93 -17.17 -0.90
N VAL A 65 -2.74 -17.82 -0.06
CA VAL A 65 -2.66 -17.67 1.39
C VAL A 65 -1.31 -18.07 1.97
N SER A 66 -0.57 -19.01 1.36
CA SER A 66 0.80 -19.33 1.79
C SER A 66 1.71 -18.11 1.74
N TYR A 67 1.66 -17.35 0.65
CA TYR A 67 2.45 -16.12 0.48
C TYR A 67 1.97 -14.99 1.41
N ILE A 68 0.67 -14.92 1.74
CA ILE A 68 0.14 -14.03 2.78
C ILE A 68 0.79 -14.35 4.11
N VAL A 69 0.87 -15.65 4.49
CA VAL A 69 1.50 -16.07 5.74
C VAL A 69 2.98 -15.69 5.74
N TYR A 70 3.73 -16.00 4.69
CA TYR A 70 5.16 -15.65 4.57
C TYR A 70 5.37 -14.13 4.69
N PHE A 71 4.58 -13.35 3.97
CA PHE A 71 4.69 -11.90 3.96
C PHE A 71 4.36 -11.30 5.33
N TYR A 72 3.15 -11.55 5.86
CA TYR A 72 2.71 -10.92 7.11
C TYR A 72 3.46 -11.41 8.36
N LEU A 73 3.95 -12.64 8.36
CA LEU A 73 4.85 -13.12 9.42
C LEU A 73 6.17 -12.36 9.37
N SER A 74 6.79 -12.26 8.20
CA SER A 74 8.07 -11.59 8.03
C SER A 74 8.00 -10.10 8.39
N ILE A 75 7.02 -9.37 7.85
CA ILE A 75 6.88 -7.95 8.16
C ILE A 75 6.52 -7.70 9.63
N SER A 76 5.77 -8.61 10.28
CA SER A 76 5.48 -8.49 11.72
C SER A 76 6.73 -8.63 12.58
N LEU A 77 7.62 -9.57 12.24
CA LEU A 77 8.91 -9.76 12.92
C LEU A 77 9.82 -8.55 12.73
N LEU A 78 9.95 -8.07 11.49
CA LEU A 78 10.78 -6.92 11.15
C LEU A 78 10.27 -5.63 11.80
N THR A 79 8.96 -5.40 11.79
CA THR A 79 8.34 -4.23 12.43
C THR A 79 8.59 -4.23 13.94
N LEU A 80 8.34 -5.36 14.63
CA LEU A 80 8.61 -5.44 16.06
C LEU A 80 10.09 -5.27 16.40
N HIS A 81 10.99 -5.76 15.54
CA HIS A 81 12.42 -5.54 15.74
C HIS A 81 12.79 -4.05 15.60
N ASN A 82 12.27 -3.38 14.58
CA ASN A 82 12.53 -1.97 14.33
C ASN A 82 11.96 -1.08 15.45
N ASP A 83 10.79 -1.44 16.00
CA ASP A 83 10.16 -0.69 17.08
C ASP A 83 10.81 -1.00 18.46
N TYR A 84 11.30 -2.23 18.65
CA TYR A 84 11.84 -2.72 19.93
C TYR A 84 13.14 -3.54 19.73
N PRO A 85 14.22 -2.94 19.24
CA PRO A 85 15.44 -3.67 18.85
C PRO A 85 16.10 -4.43 20.00
N ALA A 86 15.92 -3.97 21.23
CA ALA A 86 16.47 -4.62 22.42
C ALA A 86 15.78 -5.94 22.81
N GLN A 87 14.61 -6.26 22.22
CA GLN A 87 13.83 -7.44 22.60
C GLN A 87 14.18 -8.71 21.82
N GLY A 88 15.14 -8.63 20.87
CA GLY A 88 15.65 -9.81 20.16
C GLY A 88 14.62 -10.54 19.27
N TYR A 89 13.62 -9.85 18.74
CA TYR A 89 12.58 -10.48 17.90
C TYR A 89 13.13 -11.18 16.65
N LEU A 90 14.28 -10.75 16.14
CA LEU A 90 14.95 -11.34 14.98
C LEU A 90 16.03 -12.36 15.31
N ASP A 91 16.30 -12.63 16.60
CA ASP A 91 17.38 -13.54 16.98
C ASP A 91 17.17 -14.93 16.34
N GLY A 92 18.10 -15.31 15.47
CA GLY A 92 18.07 -16.58 14.73
C GLY A 92 16.94 -16.72 13.71
N LYS A 93 16.20 -15.65 13.36
CA LYS A 93 15.06 -15.72 12.43
C LYS A 93 15.33 -15.06 11.08
N MET A 94 16.42 -14.36 10.94
CA MET A 94 16.72 -13.63 9.70
C MET A 94 16.85 -14.57 8.49
N ASP A 95 17.49 -15.72 8.68
CA ASP A 95 17.63 -16.72 7.62
C ASP A 95 16.25 -17.23 7.15
N THR A 96 15.35 -17.50 8.09
CA THR A 96 13.97 -17.91 7.78
C THR A 96 13.20 -16.82 7.02
N ILE A 97 13.37 -15.54 7.40
CA ILE A 97 12.78 -14.42 6.67
C ILE A 97 13.33 -14.35 5.23
N MET A 98 14.63 -14.61 5.06
CA MET A 98 15.25 -14.64 3.72
C MET A 98 14.73 -15.81 2.88
N GLU A 99 14.44 -16.96 3.48
CA GLU A 99 13.77 -18.08 2.80
C GLU A 99 12.37 -17.68 2.33
N TYR A 100 11.56 -17.06 3.18
CA TYR A 100 10.22 -16.58 2.79
C TYR A 100 10.28 -15.50 1.71
N LYS A 101 11.27 -14.62 1.80
CA LYS A 101 11.52 -13.64 0.75
C LYS A 101 11.83 -14.32 -0.58
N ALA A 102 12.67 -15.34 -0.59
CA ALA A 102 13.00 -16.10 -1.79
C ALA A 102 11.75 -16.76 -2.43
N GLU A 103 10.83 -17.27 -1.61
CA GLU A 103 9.55 -17.80 -2.09
C GLU A 103 8.67 -16.71 -2.71
N ILE A 104 8.61 -15.52 -2.11
CA ILE A 104 7.87 -14.37 -2.65
C ILE A 104 8.53 -13.86 -3.94
N ASP A 105 9.86 -13.79 -4.00
CA ASP A 105 10.62 -13.41 -5.20
C ASP A 105 10.41 -14.41 -6.34
N PHE A 106 10.34 -15.70 -6.02
CA PHE A 106 9.99 -16.72 -7.00
C PHE A 106 8.56 -16.50 -7.55
N ALA A 107 7.58 -16.26 -6.67
CA ALA A 107 6.22 -15.95 -7.09
C ALA A 107 6.16 -14.66 -7.93
N ARG A 108 6.95 -13.64 -7.57
CA ARG A 108 7.14 -12.42 -8.33
C ARG A 108 7.66 -12.71 -9.74
N SER A 109 8.65 -13.59 -9.89
CA SER A 109 9.18 -13.97 -11.21
C SER A 109 8.14 -14.60 -12.12
N CYS A 110 7.13 -15.25 -11.54
CA CYS A 110 6.00 -15.83 -12.28
C CYS A 110 4.91 -14.79 -12.61
N CYS A 111 4.66 -13.85 -11.69
CA CYS A 111 3.63 -12.83 -11.85
C CYS A 111 3.98 -11.58 -11.01
N ASP A 112 4.77 -10.68 -11.57
CA ASP A 112 5.23 -9.46 -10.89
C ASP A 112 4.04 -8.60 -10.44
N ALA A 113 3.02 -8.42 -11.26
CA ALA A 113 1.83 -7.63 -10.92
C ALA A 113 1.16 -8.05 -9.60
N ASN A 114 1.23 -9.34 -9.22
CA ASN A 114 0.55 -9.87 -8.04
C ASN A 114 1.44 -9.96 -6.80
N TYR A 115 2.75 -9.97 -6.96
CA TYR A 115 3.68 -10.25 -5.84
C TYR A 115 4.80 -9.21 -5.72
N GLY A 116 4.97 -8.33 -6.72
CA GLY A 116 6.04 -7.34 -6.74
C GLY A 116 5.99 -6.40 -5.54
N MET A 117 4.80 -5.91 -5.17
CA MET A 117 4.63 -5.03 -4.01
C MET A 117 5.05 -5.70 -2.70
N TRP A 118 4.75 -7.00 -2.49
CA TRP A 118 5.15 -7.70 -1.27
C TRP A 118 6.65 -7.96 -1.23
N ALA A 119 7.25 -8.32 -2.38
CA ALA A 119 8.69 -8.49 -2.48
C ALA A 119 9.45 -7.19 -2.18
N LEU A 120 8.98 -6.07 -2.71
CA LEU A 120 9.56 -4.75 -2.50
C LEU A 120 9.39 -4.27 -1.06
N LEU A 121 8.19 -4.38 -0.48
CA LEU A 121 7.95 -4.00 0.92
C LEU A 121 8.81 -4.79 1.89
N LEU A 122 8.95 -6.10 1.66
CA LEU A 122 9.80 -6.95 2.49
C LEU A 122 11.28 -6.58 2.35
N GLU A 123 11.76 -6.29 1.12
CA GLU A 123 13.11 -5.81 0.88
C GLU A 123 13.38 -4.48 1.58
N ALA A 124 12.44 -3.52 1.51
CA ALA A 124 12.58 -2.23 2.15
C ALA A 124 12.82 -2.36 3.67
N LEU A 125 12.05 -3.22 4.35
CA LEU A 125 12.22 -3.49 5.77
C LEU A 125 13.53 -4.23 6.08
N ILE A 126 13.97 -5.14 5.23
CA ILE A 126 15.26 -5.83 5.36
C ILE A 126 16.40 -4.82 5.23
N CYS A 127 16.33 -3.91 4.27
CA CYS A 127 17.29 -2.81 4.13
C CYS A 127 17.30 -1.91 5.36
N GLU A 128 16.14 -1.59 5.95
CA GLU A 128 16.06 -0.83 7.19
C GLU A 128 16.79 -1.53 8.33
N VAL A 129 16.56 -2.82 8.55
CA VAL A 129 17.23 -3.62 9.59
C VAL A 129 18.76 -3.68 9.36
N ARG A 130 19.19 -3.71 8.11
CA ARG A 130 20.60 -3.66 7.73
C ARG A 130 21.21 -2.26 7.82
N ASN A 131 20.44 -1.25 8.23
CA ASN A 131 20.81 0.16 8.25
C ASN A 131 21.18 0.75 6.88
N ASP A 132 20.77 0.12 5.79
CA ASP A 132 20.86 0.68 4.44
C ASP A 132 19.62 1.54 4.16
N HIS A 133 19.62 2.72 4.74
CA HIS A 133 18.50 3.63 4.68
C HIS A 133 18.25 4.23 3.30
N SER A 134 19.29 4.29 2.47
CA SER A 134 19.16 4.77 1.08
C SER A 134 18.40 3.75 0.25
N ALA A 135 18.83 2.50 0.31
CA ALA A 135 18.13 1.40 -0.37
C ALA A 135 16.70 1.24 0.17
N ALA A 136 16.50 1.32 1.50
CA ALA A 136 15.17 1.24 2.09
C ALA A 136 14.22 2.32 1.53
N THR A 137 14.67 3.59 1.46
CA THR A 137 13.87 4.69 0.91
C THR A 137 13.49 4.43 -0.54
N GLN A 138 14.47 4.08 -1.38
CA GLN A 138 14.24 3.80 -2.80
C GLN A 138 13.25 2.65 -2.98
N THR A 139 13.42 1.56 -2.22
CA THR A 139 12.59 0.37 -2.35
C THR A 139 11.14 0.61 -1.86
N PHE A 140 10.94 1.48 -0.85
CA PHE A 140 9.58 1.91 -0.48
C PHE A 140 8.89 2.68 -1.61
N GLU A 141 9.59 3.61 -2.26
CA GLU A 141 9.06 4.35 -3.42
C GLU A 141 8.71 3.38 -4.56
N GLU A 142 9.60 2.44 -4.89
CA GLU A 142 9.35 1.41 -5.91
C GLU A 142 8.11 0.54 -5.56
N ALA A 143 7.88 0.25 -4.27
CA ALA A 143 6.72 -0.52 -3.83
C ALA A 143 5.41 0.28 -4.02
N ILE A 144 5.42 1.58 -3.70
CA ILE A 144 4.27 2.47 -3.88
C ILE A 144 3.96 2.62 -5.37
N ASP A 145 4.96 2.91 -6.20
CA ASP A 145 4.81 3.01 -7.65
C ASP A 145 4.24 1.71 -8.25
N HIS A 146 4.74 0.56 -7.80
CA HIS A 146 4.24 -0.73 -8.25
C HIS A 146 2.75 -0.93 -7.89
N CYS A 147 2.33 -0.54 -6.67
CA CYS A 147 0.93 -0.62 -6.27
C CYS A 147 0.04 0.28 -7.13
N GLN A 148 0.48 1.49 -7.45
CA GLN A 148 -0.25 2.44 -8.30
C GLN A 148 -0.39 1.93 -9.73
N ILE A 149 0.70 1.43 -10.32
CA ILE A 149 0.70 0.89 -11.70
C ILE A 149 -0.25 -0.30 -11.83
N HIS A 150 -0.29 -1.17 -10.84
CA HIS A 150 -1.05 -2.43 -10.90
C HIS A 150 -2.41 -2.37 -10.19
N GLY A 151 -2.78 -1.25 -9.57
CA GLY A 151 -4.08 -1.03 -8.94
C GLY A 151 -4.27 -1.85 -7.66
N TRP A 152 -3.30 -1.79 -6.74
CA TRP A 152 -3.34 -2.42 -5.42
C TRP A 152 -3.52 -1.39 -4.29
N PRO A 153 -4.73 -0.81 -4.11
CA PRO A 153 -4.93 0.32 -3.20
C PRO A 153 -4.75 -0.03 -1.71
N LEU A 154 -5.00 -1.28 -1.31
CA LEU A 154 -4.74 -1.74 0.06
C LEU A 154 -3.24 -1.76 0.35
N GLU A 155 -2.48 -2.34 -0.55
CA GLU A 155 -1.03 -2.47 -0.44
C GLU A 155 -0.33 -1.11 -0.64
N GLU A 156 -0.88 -0.21 -1.44
CA GLU A 156 -0.42 1.18 -1.54
C GLU A 156 -0.55 1.91 -0.20
N ALA A 157 -1.74 1.85 0.42
CA ALA A 157 -1.96 2.46 1.72
C ALA A 157 -1.04 1.87 2.80
N LEU A 158 -0.80 0.56 2.76
CA LEU A 158 0.14 -0.12 3.64
C LEU A 158 1.58 0.34 3.39
N ALA A 159 2.01 0.44 2.13
CA ALA A 159 3.36 0.86 1.77
C ALA A 159 3.65 2.30 2.23
N LEU A 160 2.71 3.21 2.01
CA LEU A 160 2.78 4.60 2.50
C LEU A 160 2.86 4.66 4.03
N GLU A 161 2.05 3.88 4.75
CA GLU A 161 2.11 3.80 6.21
C GLU A 161 3.48 3.32 6.68
N MET A 162 3.98 2.23 6.10
CA MET A 162 5.27 1.64 6.49
C MET A 162 6.44 2.58 6.18
N GLN A 163 6.42 3.28 5.06
CA GLN A 163 7.41 4.31 4.72
C GLN A 163 7.32 5.49 5.71
N GLY A 164 6.11 5.94 6.05
CA GLY A 164 5.90 6.98 7.05
C GLY A 164 6.48 6.61 8.42
N GLU A 165 6.24 5.39 8.90
CA GLU A 165 6.82 4.87 10.15
C GLU A 165 8.35 4.76 10.08
N PHE A 166 8.91 4.29 8.97
CA PHE A 166 10.36 4.30 8.74
C PHE A 166 10.93 5.71 8.86
N LEU A 167 10.32 6.71 8.23
CA LEU A 167 10.77 8.10 8.30
C LEU A 167 10.63 8.71 9.71
N VAL A 168 9.60 8.29 10.48
CA VAL A 168 9.44 8.65 11.90
C VAL A 168 10.59 8.10 12.71
N ARG A 169 10.94 6.83 12.58
CA ARG A 169 12.08 6.21 13.28
C ARG A 169 13.41 6.89 12.93
N ARG A 170 13.55 7.35 11.69
CA ARG A 170 14.72 8.11 11.20
C ARG A 170 14.76 9.56 11.68
N GLY A 171 13.70 10.08 12.31
CA GLY A 171 13.60 11.47 12.72
C GLY A 171 13.41 12.47 11.58
N ALA A 172 13.07 12.02 10.39
CA ALA A 172 12.83 12.84 9.20
C ALA A 172 11.43 13.47 9.21
N LYS A 173 11.11 14.26 10.25
CA LYS A 173 9.75 14.71 10.60
C LYS A 173 8.97 15.37 9.46
N ARG A 174 9.63 16.13 8.56
CA ARG A 174 8.92 16.80 7.44
C ARG A 174 8.46 15.78 6.41
N ALA A 175 9.35 14.89 5.99
CA ALA A 175 9.03 13.82 5.05
C ALA A 175 8.02 12.85 5.66
N ALA A 176 8.25 12.41 6.91
CA ALA A 176 7.33 11.54 7.63
C ALA A 176 5.91 12.10 7.68
N ARG A 177 5.76 13.43 7.92
CA ARG A 177 4.44 14.06 7.93
C ARG A 177 3.74 14.00 6.58
N ALA A 178 4.45 14.30 5.51
CA ALA A 178 3.87 14.28 4.16
C ALA A 178 3.40 12.87 3.81
N ILE A 179 4.28 11.88 3.93
CA ILE A 179 3.94 10.49 3.62
C ILE A 179 2.84 9.96 4.55
N MET A 180 2.82 10.33 5.83
CA MET A 180 1.76 9.89 6.75
C MET A 180 0.40 10.51 6.40
N GLN A 181 0.37 11.74 5.88
CA GLN A 181 -0.85 12.35 5.36
C GLN A 181 -1.36 11.63 4.13
N ASP A 182 -0.45 11.23 3.22
CA ASP A 182 -0.79 10.45 2.04
C ASP A 182 -1.29 9.04 2.43
N ALA A 183 -0.67 8.39 3.40
CA ALA A 183 -1.14 7.11 3.94
C ALA A 183 -2.57 7.21 4.50
N ILE A 184 -2.85 8.23 5.32
CA ILE A 184 -4.18 8.47 5.88
C ILE A 184 -5.21 8.72 4.78
N ALA A 185 -4.85 9.47 3.74
CA ALA A 185 -5.71 9.72 2.59
C ALA A 185 -5.97 8.41 1.81
N ALA A 186 -4.93 7.60 1.58
CA ALA A 186 -5.04 6.30 0.92
C ALA A 186 -5.95 5.33 1.70
N TRP A 187 -5.81 5.23 3.03
CA TRP A 187 -6.72 4.42 3.86
C TRP A 187 -8.18 4.90 3.76
N ARG A 188 -8.44 6.20 3.72
CA ARG A 188 -9.79 6.74 3.54
C ARG A 188 -10.35 6.44 2.15
N SER A 189 -9.53 6.47 1.11
CA SER A 189 -9.96 6.22 -0.27
C SER A 189 -10.54 4.81 -0.46
N ILE A 190 -10.10 3.85 0.35
CA ILE A 190 -10.63 2.47 0.37
C ILE A 190 -11.66 2.23 1.47
N SER A 191 -12.22 3.31 2.06
CA SER A 191 -13.21 3.24 3.13
C SER A 191 -12.73 2.57 4.42
N ALA A 192 -11.42 2.57 4.68
CA ALA A 192 -10.83 2.06 5.92
C ALA A 192 -10.71 3.17 6.98
N ASP A 193 -11.82 3.86 7.28
CA ASP A 193 -11.86 5.04 8.16
C ASP A 193 -11.35 4.75 9.57
N GLY A 194 -11.65 3.58 10.12
CA GLY A 194 -11.16 3.15 11.43
C GLY A 194 -9.62 3.08 11.48
N LYS A 195 -9.00 2.56 10.42
CA LYS A 195 -7.54 2.52 10.29
C LYS A 195 -6.95 3.92 10.13
N ALA A 196 -7.55 4.76 9.29
CA ALA A 196 -7.15 6.15 9.10
C ALA A 196 -7.24 6.97 10.40
N THR A 197 -8.27 6.76 11.20
CA THR A 197 -8.45 7.40 12.51
C THR A 197 -7.37 6.94 13.49
N MET A 198 -7.14 5.63 13.61
CA MET A 198 -6.09 5.07 14.46
C MET A 198 -4.70 5.66 14.11
N LEU A 199 -4.39 5.76 12.81
CA LEU A 199 -3.13 6.31 12.35
C LEU A 199 -3.01 7.81 12.66
N THR A 200 -4.12 8.57 12.50
CA THR A 200 -4.19 9.98 12.84
C THR A 200 -3.94 10.22 14.34
N GLU A 201 -4.56 9.41 15.20
CA GLU A 201 -4.38 9.50 16.65
C GLU A 201 -2.96 9.12 17.06
N LYS A 202 -2.41 8.03 16.53
CA LYS A 202 -1.04 7.58 16.81
C LYS A 202 -0.01 8.66 16.48
N HIS A 203 -0.20 9.40 15.39
CA HIS A 203 0.75 10.40 14.90
C HIS A 203 0.27 11.85 15.07
N GLU A 204 -0.68 12.09 15.98
CA GLU A 204 -1.22 13.44 16.26
C GLU A 204 -0.11 14.47 16.50
N TRP A 205 0.92 14.10 17.25
CA TRP A 205 2.09 14.94 17.55
C TRP A 205 2.86 15.37 16.29
N LEU A 206 2.90 14.51 15.26
CA LEU A 206 3.57 14.76 13.98
C LEU A 206 2.69 15.63 13.08
N LEU A 207 1.39 15.37 13.05
CA LEU A 207 0.43 15.99 12.14
C LEU A 207 0.03 17.40 12.56
N LYS A 208 -0.11 17.67 13.84
CA LYS A 208 -0.53 18.97 14.39
C LYS A 208 0.53 20.08 14.30
N THR A 209 1.80 19.76 14.14
CA THR A 209 2.88 20.76 14.28
C THR A 209 2.98 21.78 13.14
N ALA A 210 2.18 21.69 12.08
CA ALA A 210 2.35 22.51 10.88
C ALA A 210 1.43 23.73 10.77
N THR A 211 0.31 23.76 11.50
CA THR A 211 -0.75 24.75 11.22
C THR A 211 -0.61 26.04 12.04
N SER A 212 0.16 26.02 13.11
CA SER A 212 0.19 27.14 14.07
C SER A 212 1.31 28.18 13.89
N ALA A 213 2.29 27.92 13.01
CA ALA A 213 3.51 28.77 13.01
C ALA A 213 3.72 29.61 11.72
N ARG A 214 2.79 29.61 10.80
CA ARG A 214 2.98 30.33 9.51
C ARG A 214 1.83 31.19 9.00
N THR A 215 0.85 31.48 9.81
CA THR A 215 0.07 32.69 9.57
C THR A 215 0.77 33.84 10.28
N VAL A 216 1.95 34.17 9.84
CA VAL A 216 2.37 35.56 9.92
C VAL A 216 1.47 36.27 8.94
N ASP A 217 0.55 37.04 9.47
CA ASP A 217 -0.22 38.02 8.71
C ASP A 217 0.80 39.02 8.16
N ILE A 218 1.42 38.66 7.03
CA ILE A 218 2.15 39.62 6.24
C ILE A 218 1.04 40.43 5.59
N GLY A 219 0.62 41.46 6.31
CA GLY A 219 -0.21 42.50 5.74
C GLY A 219 0.51 43.03 4.52
N CYS A 220 0.12 42.51 3.37
CA CYS A 220 0.64 42.93 2.08
C CYS A 220 0.12 44.34 1.84
N GLN A 221 0.89 45.34 2.23
CA GLN A 221 0.65 46.76 1.89
C GLN A 221 1.04 47.04 0.43
N THR A 222 0.92 46.09 -0.47
CA THR A 222 1.32 46.28 -1.89
C THR A 222 0.16 46.21 -2.86
N VAL A 223 -1.06 46.50 -2.39
CA VAL A 223 -2.22 46.39 -3.33
C VAL A 223 -2.29 47.54 -4.28
N ASP A 224 -1.80 48.74 -3.91
CA ASP A 224 -1.96 49.95 -4.75
C ASP A 224 -0.98 49.99 -5.94
N SER A 225 0.22 49.45 -5.81
CA SER A 225 1.18 49.44 -6.93
C SER A 225 0.93 48.33 -7.97
N LEU A 226 0.24 47.23 -7.57
CA LEU A 226 -0.14 46.16 -8.49
C LEU A 226 -1.36 46.53 -9.36
N LEU A 227 -2.25 47.38 -8.87
CA LEU A 227 -3.41 47.86 -9.63
C LEU A 227 -3.03 48.85 -10.75
N GLU A 228 -1.90 49.55 -10.64
CA GLU A 228 -1.40 50.38 -11.76
C GLU A 228 -0.75 49.54 -12.82
N ILE A 229 0.00 48.48 -12.46
CA ILE A 229 0.64 47.60 -13.44
C ILE A 229 -0.39 46.73 -14.21
N THR A 230 -1.50 46.36 -13.60
CA THR A 230 -2.56 45.57 -14.26
C THR A 230 -3.41 46.40 -15.20
N ARG A 231 -3.44 47.76 -15.09
CA ARG A 231 -4.17 48.60 -16.03
C ARG A 231 -3.47 48.75 -17.40
N ASP A 232 -2.15 48.63 -17.43
CA ASP A 232 -1.38 48.73 -18.70
C ASP A 232 -1.28 47.35 -19.42
N VAL A 233 -1.52 46.22 -18.73
CA VAL A 233 -1.42 44.88 -19.32
C VAL A 233 -2.77 44.35 -19.84
N VAL A 234 -3.90 44.97 -19.47
CA VAL A 234 -5.25 44.50 -19.90
C VAL A 234 -5.64 44.97 -21.29
N GLN A 235 -4.75 45.69 -22.02
CA GLN A 235 -5.01 46.06 -23.41
C GLN A 235 -4.37 45.13 -24.46
N GLU A 236 -3.65 44.11 -24.10
CA GLU A 236 -3.31 43.03 -25.03
C GLU A 236 -4.36 41.90 -24.87
N GLU A 237 -5.33 41.87 -25.76
CA GLU A 237 -6.24 40.76 -25.94
C GLU A 237 -5.44 39.47 -26.17
N VAL A 238 -5.18 38.71 -25.16
CA VAL A 238 -4.75 37.32 -25.33
C VAL A 238 -5.95 36.53 -25.84
N ALA A 239 -6.01 36.37 -27.16
CA ALA A 239 -6.99 35.50 -27.79
C ALA A 239 -6.83 34.08 -27.23
N ILE A 240 -7.80 33.65 -26.47
CA ILE A 240 -7.91 32.24 -26.01
C ILE A 240 -8.17 31.42 -27.28
N PRO A 241 -7.29 30.49 -27.67
CA PRO A 241 -7.52 29.63 -28.82
C PRO A 241 -8.85 28.92 -28.72
N SER A 242 -9.65 28.99 -29.77
CA SER A 242 -10.92 28.24 -29.79
C SER A 242 -10.63 26.75 -29.73
N HIS A 243 -11.57 25.98 -29.20
CA HIS A 243 -11.49 24.50 -29.07
C HIS A 243 -11.14 23.83 -30.44
N ILE A 244 -11.47 24.48 -31.54
CA ILE A 244 -11.19 24.03 -32.92
C ILE A 244 -9.69 24.13 -33.23
N GLU A 245 -8.99 25.18 -32.78
CA GLU A 245 -7.55 25.35 -33.02
C GLU A 245 -6.70 24.38 -32.22
N GLU A 246 -7.21 23.93 -31.06
CA GLU A 246 -6.52 22.97 -30.22
C GLU A 246 -6.64 21.54 -30.82
N GLU A 247 -7.80 21.22 -31.41
CA GLU A 247 -8.03 19.97 -32.11
C GLU A 247 -7.20 19.84 -33.40
N GLU A 248 -7.10 20.91 -34.17
CA GLU A 248 -6.24 20.98 -35.38
C GLU A 248 -4.73 20.92 -35.04
N ARG A 249 -4.31 21.43 -33.88
CA ARG A 249 -2.94 21.32 -33.40
C ARG A 249 -2.61 19.90 -32.99
N ARG A 250 -3.57 19.20 -32.41
CA ARG A 250 -3.48 17.79 -31.99
C ARG A 250 -3.41 16.88 -33.22
N GLN A 251 -4.21 17.13 -34.25
CA GLN A 251 -4.17 16.37 -35.50
C GLN A 251 -2.84 16.58 -36.25
N ARG A 252 -2.34 17.81 -36.33
CA ARG A 252 -1.03 18.10 -36.94
C ARG A 252 0.12 17.43 -36.19
N TRP A 253 0.04 17.32 -34.88
CA TRP A 253 1.05 16.62 -34.08
C TRP A 253 1.04 15.09 -34.35
N VAL A 254 -0.14 14.50 -34.52
CA VAL A 254 -0.31 13.06 -34.86
C VAL A 254 0.19 12.78 -36.27
N GLU A 255 -0.06 13.68 -37.23
CA GLU A 255 0.43 13.56 -38.60
C GLU A 255 1.97 13.73 -38.73
N GLN A 256 2.56 14.58 -37.90
CA GLN A 256 4.03 14.81 -37.92
C GLN A 256 4.81 13.71 -37.16
N ASN A 257 4.21 13.06 -36.21
CA ASN A 257 4.84 12.01 -35.41
C ASN A 257 4.26 10.61 -35.72
N GLY A 258 3.82 10.42 -36.97
CA GLY A 258 3.11 9.25 -37.45
C GLY A 258 3.62 7.94 -36.89
N VAL A 259 2.75 7.25 -36.16
CA VAL A 259 2.94 5.86 -35.77
C VAL A 259 2.93 5.03 -37.05
N VAL A 260 4.10 4.50 -37.42
CA VAL A 260 4.20 3.47 -38.43
C VAL A 260 3.48 2.25 -37.89
N GLY A 261 2.21 2.13 -38.25
CA GLY A 261 1.43 0.93 -37.99
C GLY A 261 1.88 -0.19 -38.88
N ASN A 262 2.49 -1.21 -38.30
CA ASN A 262 2.65 -2.47 -38.97
C ASN A 262 1.47 -3.35 -38.57
N GLU A 263 0.48 -3.43 -39.44
CA GLU A 263 -0.58 -4.43 -39.37
C GLU A 263 0.02 -5.82 -39.62
N SER A 264 0.11 -6.62 -38.59
CA SER A 264 0.04 -8.07 -38.75
C SER A 264 -1.06 -8.61 -37.86
N SER A 265 -2.16 -8.93 -38.49
CA SER A 265 -3.29 -9.62 -37.87
C SER A 265 -2.80 -10.95 -37.28
N MET A 266 -2.85 -11.10 -35.98
CA MET A 266 -2.88 -12.39 -35.32
C MET A 266 -4.22 -12.56 -34.63
N ASP A 267 -4.98 -13.48 -35.20
CA ASP A 267 -6.23 -14.02 -34.67
C ASP A 267 -5.98 -14.66 -33.31
N ILE A 268 -6.37 -14.00 -32.22
CA ILE A 268 -6.39 -14.60 -30.88
C ILE A 268 -7.85 -14.85 -30.49
N SER A 269 -8.44 -15.84 -31.16
CA SER A 269 -9.62 -16.53 -30.65
C SER A 269 -9.15 -17.80 -29.95
N SER A 270 -9.41 -17.87 -28.66
CA SER A 270 -9.23 -19.01 -27.75
C SER A 270 -8.06 -18.94 -26.74
N VAL A 271 -8.17 -18.04 -25.79
CA VAL A 271 -7.70 -18.34 -24.41
C VAL A 271 -8.78 -17.85 -23.45
N GLY A 272 -9.42 -18.80 -22.77
CA GLY A 272 -10.48 -18.54 -21.83
C GLY A 272 -9.99 -17.67 -20.65
N LEU A 273 -10.49 -16.47 -20.60
CA LEU A 273 -10.40 -15.59 -19.43
C LEU A 273 -11.21 -16.20 -18.29
N GLY A 274 -10.53 -16.94 -17.43
CA GLY A 274 -11.03 -17.26 -16.11
C GLY A 274 -11.33 -15.96 -15.38
N LYS A 275 -12.62 -15.67 -15.17
CA LYS A 275 -13.06 -14.58 -14.31
C LYS A 275 -12.50 -14.80 -12.90
N PHE A 276 -11.44 -14.12 -12.56
CA PHE A 276 -11.03 -13.97 -11.17
C PHE A 276 -12.07 -13.06 -10.47
N VAL A 277 -12.86 -13.67 -9.62
CA VAL A 277 -13.73 -12.96 -8.68
C VAL A 277 -12.80 -12.24 -7.70
N ILE A 278 -12.66 -10.94 -7.87
CA ILE A 278 -12.10 -10.05 -6.86
C ILE A 278 -13.15 -10.01 -5.76
N LEU A 279 -12.93 -10.76 -4.68
CA LEU A 279 -13.67 -10.59 -3.44
C LEU A 279 -13.24 -9.24 -2.85
N SER A 280 -14.00 -8.20 -3.17
CA SER A 280 -13.96 -6.94 -2.45
C SER A 280 -14.51 -7.21 -1.05
N PHE A 281 -13.62 -7.35 -0.08
CA PHE A 281 -14.02 -7.32 1.33
C PHE A 281 -14.29 -5.87 1.70
N SER A 282 -15.53 -5.44 1.65
CA SER A 282 -15.97 -4.21 2.31
C SER A 282 -15.97 -4.47 3.82
N PHE A 283 -14.90 -4.08 4.50
CA PHE A 283 -14.91 -4.00 5.96
C PHE A 283 -15.61 -2.70 6.36
N GLN A 284 -16.90 -2.77 6.66
CA GLN A 284 -17.57 -1.76 7.47
C GLN A 284 -17.34 -2.11 8.92
N MET A 285 -16.50 -1.32 9.60
CA MET A 285 -16.40 -1.34 11.05
C MET A 285 -17.25 -0.20 11.60
N SER A 286 -18.18 -0.56 12.49
CA SER A 286 -18.83 0.35 13.42
C SER A 286 -17.97 0.56 14.65
#